data_7a07f5a2ad1351d31a4c604aed51c96e
#
_entry.id   7a07f5a2ad1351d31a4c604aed51c96e
#
_cell.length_a   1.000
_cell.length_b   1.000
_cell.length_c   1.000
_cell.angle_alpha   90.00
_cell.angle_beta   90.00
_cell.angle_gamma   90.00
#
_symmetry.space_group_name_H-M   'P 1'
#
loop_
_entity.id
_entity.type
_entity.pdbx_description
1 polymer ?
#
loop_
_entity_poly.entity_id
_entity_poly.type
_entity_poly.pdbx_seq_one_letter_code
_entity_poly.pdbx_strand_id
1 'polypeptide(L)'
;PSYVIALLADRDLSSAGITAQLGGATARVAAGPAAIAQRLDLPLYAVSIHYEPLSGERRRRAASPWGLVLTASPVPAPQGPKGRERVVAHTRAWVAELGPSIAEHAADWHMLQPVFDADLDQDRLARSHAREQQEHP
;
A
#
# COMPACT_ATOMS: atom_id res chain seq x y z
N PRO A 1 -14.90 -13.18 18.25
CA PRO A 1 -13.75 -12.28 18.44
C PRO A 1 -13.59 -11.41 17.19
N SER A 2 -13.37 -10.10 17.38
CA SER A 2 -13.03 -9.19 16.29
C SER A 2 -11.51 -9.19 16.12
N TYR A 3 -11.04 -9.22 14.87
CA TYR A 3 -9.61 -9.17 14.55
C TYR A 3 -9.38 -8.30 13.31
N VAL A 4 -8.16 -7.79 13.18
CA VAL A 4 -7.68 -7.01 12.05
C VAL A 4 -6.60 -7.81 11.33
N ILE A 5 -6.65 -7.85 10.01
CA ILE A 5 -5.60 -8.42 9.17
C ILE A 5 -4.76 -7.25 8.66
N ALA A 6 -3.54 -7.11 9.18
CA ALA A 6 -2.59 -6.10 8.71
C ALA A 6 -1.76 -6.66 7.56
N LEU A 7 -1.67 -5.91 6.46
CA LEU A 7 -0.94 -6.29 5.26
C LEU A 7 -0.07 -5.13 4.77
N LEU A 8 1.21 -5.40 4.49
CA LEU A 8 2.11 -4.50 3.79
C LEU A 8 1.90 -4.72 2.28
N ALA A 9 1.57 -3.67 1.54
CA ALA A 9 1.13 -3.82 0.16
C ALA A 9 1.63 -2.72 -0.79
N ASP A 10 2.44 -1.80 -0.29
CA ASP A 10 2.94 -0.62 -1.00
C ASP A 10 3.98 -0.93 -2.08
N ARG A 11 4.41 -2.21 -2.21
CA ARG A 11 5.32 -2.67 -3.27
C ARG A 11 5.05 -4.12 -3.65
N ASP A 12 4.97 -4.37 -4.97
CA ASP A 12 4.96 -5.73 -5.53
C ASP A 12 5.57 -5.72 -6.94
N LEU A 13 6.80 -6.22 -7.07
CA LEU A 13 7.51 -6.33 -8.36
C LEU A 13 7.29 -7.66 -9.08
N SER A 14 6.43 -8.53 -8.57
CA SER A 14 6.04 -9.76 -9.27
C SER A 14 5.21 -9.46 -10.52
N SER A 15 5.03 -10.46 -11.36
CA SER A 15 4.14 -10.37 -12.53
C SER A 15 2.67 -10.11 -12.16
N ALA A 16 2.28 -10.40 -10.91
CA ALA A 16 0.94 -10.15 -10.37
C ALA A 16 0.73 -8.73 -9.83
N GLY A 17 1.80 -7.93 -9.67
CA GLY A 17 1.74 -6.56 -9.15
C GLY A 17 0.83 -5.66 -9.98
N ILE A 18 0.04 -4.84 -9.31
CA ILE A 18 -0.90 -3.91 -9.93
C ILE A 18 -0.23 -2.55 -10.11
N THR A 19 -0.27 -2.04 -11.34
CA THR A 19 0.18 -0.67 -11.63
C THR A 19 -0.83 0.36 -11.12
N ALA A 20 -0.35 1.30 -10.29
CA ALA A 20 -1.15 2.37 -9.70
C ALA A 20 -0.35 3.65 -9.56
N GLN A 21 -1.02 4.79 -9.32
CA GLN A 21 -0.40 6.08 -9.04
C GLN A 21 -0.23 6.26 -7.53
N LEU A 22 0.99 6.24 -7.04
CA LEU A 22 1.33 6.41 -5.63
C LEU A 22 2.11 7.71 -5.44
N GLY A 23 1.55 8.66 -4.70
CA GLY A 23 2.20 9.95 -4.45
C GLY A 23 2.54 10.76 -5.71
N GLY A 24 1.79 10.56 -6.81
CA GLY A 24 2.01 11.25 -8.10
C GLY A 24 2.94 10.53 -9.07
N ALA A 25 3.52 9.38 -8.72
CA ALA A 25 4.36 8.57 -9.58
C ALA A 25 3.79 7.16 -9.78
N THR A 26 4.14 6.52 -10.89
CA THR A 26 3.70 5.15 -11.19
C THR A 26 4.49 4.15 -10.37
N ALA A 27 3.76 3.28 -9.64
CA ALA A 27 4.32 2.23 -8.80
C ALA A 27 3.61 0.90 -9.04
N ARG A 28 4.26 -0.20 -8.61
CA ARG A 28 3.66 -1.53 -8.61
C ARG A 28 3.38 -1.97 -7.18
N VAL A 29 2.12 -2.28 -6.90
CA VAL A 29 1.61 -2.55 -5.56
C VAL A 29 0.92 -3.92 -5.50
N ALA A 30 0.82 -4.48 -4.28
CA ALA A 30 0.23 -5.79 -4.09
C ALA A 30 -1.30 -5.76 -4.20
N ALA A 31 -1.86 -6.72 -4.95
CA ALA A 31 -3.30 -6.93 -5.07
C ALA A 31 -3.93 -7.62 -3.84
N GLY A 32 -3.10 -8.22 -2.97
CA GLY A 32 -3.51 -9.07 -1.85
C GLY A 32 -4.59 -8.47 -0.95
N PRO A 33 -4.45 -7.25 -0.44
CA PRO A 33 -5.46 -6.64 0.44
C PRO A 33 -6.84 -6.55 -0.21
N ALA A 34 -6.91 -6.06 -1.45
CA ALA A 34 -8.17 -5.94 -2.19
C ALA A 34 -8.77 -7.33 -2.53
N ALA A 35 -7.92 -8.31 -2.87
CA ALA A 35 -8.36 -9.66 -3.17
C ALA A 35 -8.94 -10.36 -1.93
N ILE A 36 -8.29 -10.23 -0.77
CA ILE A 36 -8.77 -10.79 0.51
C ILE A 36 -10.07 -10.11 0.94
N ALA A 37 -10.12 -8.76 0.90
CA ALA A 37 -11.32 -8.00 1.22
C ALA A 37 -12.52 -8.44 0.36
N GLN A 38 -12.30 -8.60 -0.96
CA GLN A 38 -13.34 -9.06 -1.89
C GLN A 38 -13.75 -10.51 -1.64
N ARG A 39 -12.80 -11.41 -1.36
CA ARG A 39 -13.08 -12.84 -1.15
C ARG A 39 -13.88 -13.09 0.13
N LEU A 40 -13.54 -12.36 1.19
CA LEU A 40 -14.13 -12.55 2.52
C LEU A 40 -15.25 -11.56 2.85
N ASP A 41 -15.62 -10.67 1.92
CA ASP A 41 -16.58 -9.57 2.12
C ASP A 41 -16.24 -8.69 3.34
N LEU A 42 -14.94 -8.39 3.51
CA LEU A 42 -14.44 -7.56 4.59
C LEU A 42 -14.25 -6.11 4.15
N PRO A 43 -14.42 -5.14 5.06
CA PRO A 43 -14.04 -3.76 4.78
C PRO A 43 -12.53 -3.65 4.60
N LEU A 44 -12.11 -2.77 3.69
CA LEU A 44 -10.72 -2.42 3.46
C LEU A 44 -10.43 -1.02 4.00
N TYR A 45 -9.30 -0.86 4.65
CA TYR A 45 -8.81 0.43 5.12
C TYR A 45 -7.39 0.64 4.59
N ALA A 46 -7.11 1.84 4.11
CA ALA A 46 -5.75 2.32 3.90
C ALA A 46 -5.25 2.91 5.22
N VAL A 47 -4.07 2.48 5.67
CA VAL A 47 -3.49 2.95 6.93
C VAL A 47 -2.19 3.67 6.65
N SER A 48 -2.12 4.95 6.99
CA SER A 48 -0.90 5.73 6.97
C SER A 48 -0.37 5.94 8.38
N ILE A 49 0.97 6.02 8.48
CA ILE A 49 1.67 6.25 9.75
C ILE A 49 2.74 7.32 9.50
N HIS A 50 2.77 8.35 10.34
CA HIS A 50 3.82 9.36 10.32
C HIS A 50 4.20 9.80 11.74
N TYR A 51 5.35 10.45 11.87
CA TYR A 51 5.78 11.01 13.14
C TYR A 51 5.22 12.42 13.34
N GLU A 52 4.90 12.75 14.58
CA GLU A 52 4.58 14.11 14.99
C GLU A 52 5.47 14.58 16.14
N PRO A 53 5.90 15.86 16.19
CA PRO A 53 6.59 16.40 17.35
C PRO A 53 5.63 16.54 18.52
N LEU A 54 6.04 16.01 19.68
CA LEU A 54 5.26 16.13 20.91
C LEU A 54 5.72 17.34 21.73
N SER A 55 4.76 18.04 22.34
CA SER A 55 5.00 19.16 23.24
C SER A 55 4.20 19.04 24.55
N GLY A 56 4.50 19.89 25.52
CA GLY A 56 3.75 20.01 26.77
C GLY A 56 3.56 18.70 27.51
N GLU A 57 2.31 18.45 27.91
CA GLU A 57 1.90 17.27 28.67
C GLU A 57 2.10 15.96 27.90
N ARG A 58 1.79 15.94 26.59
CA ARG A 58 1.97 14.75 25.74
C ARG A 58 3.42 14.30 25.71
N ARG A 59 4.37 15.23 25.57
CA ARG A 59 5.82 14.94 25.60
C ARG A 59 6.26 14.39 26.96
N ARG A 60 5.78 15.00 28.08
CA ARG A 60 6.11 14.52 29.42
C ARG A 60 5.61 13.09 29.67
N ARG A 61 4.35 12.80 29.31
CA ARG A 61 3.75 11.48 29.48
C ARG A 61 4.38 10.40 28.61
N ALA A 62 4.74 10.75 27.37
CA ALA A 62 5.39 9.83 26.43
C ALA A 62 6.87 9.61 26.74
N ALA A 63 7.52 10.47 27.55
CA ALA A 63 8.96 10.51 27.74
C ALA A 63 9.75 10.52 26.41
N SER A 64 9.15 11.11 25.36
CA SER A 64 9.67 11.14 23.99
C SER A 64 9.36 12.49 23.36
N PRO A 65 10.25 13.05 22.50
CA PRO A 65 9.93 14.22 21.70
C PRO A 65 9.00 13.90 20.51
N TRP A 66 8.80 12.61 20.18
CA TRP A 66 8.03 12.14 19.02
C TRP A 66 6.86 11.28 19.42
N GLY A 67 5.75 11.45 18.71
CA GLY A 67 4.58 10.58 18.69
C GLY A 67 4.38 9.95 17.33
N LEU A 68 3.50 8.98 17.26
CA LEU A 68 3.00 8.38 16.02
C LEU A 68 1.55 8.79 15.81
N VAL A 69 1.25 9.23 14.59
CA VAL A 69 -0.11 9.39 14.09
C VAL A 69 -0.40 8.22 13.17
N LEU A 70 -1.47 7.51 13.48
CA LEU A 70 -1.98 6.42 12.66
C LEU A 70 -3.36 6.84 12.16
N THR A 71 -3.51 6.95 10.85
CA THR A 71 -4.78 7.30 10.20
C THR A 71 -5.28 6.09 9.41
N ALA A 72 -6.50 5.65 9.70
CA ALA A 72 -7.16 4.56 9.00
C ALA A 72 -8.33 5.13 8.19
N SER A 73 -8.18 5.17 6.87
CA SER A 73 -9.18 5.66 5.93
C SER A 73 -9.95 4.50 5.30
N PRO A 74 -11.29 4.47 5.37
CA PRO A 74 -12.07 3.43 4.73
C PRO A 74 -11.97 3.55 3.21
N VAL A 75 -11.77 2.42 2.53
CA VAL A 75 -11.71 2.33 1.07
C VAL A 75 -12.96 1.62 0.57
N PRO A 76 -13.94 2.34 0.01
CA PRO A 76 -15.17 1.73 -0.50
C PRO A 76 -14.89 0.70 -1.59
N ALA A 77 -15.54 -0.45 -1.48
CA ALA A 77 -15.42 -1.47 -2.51
C ALA A 77 -16.05 -0.98 -3.83
N PRO A 78 -15.38 -1.13 -4.97
CA PRO A 78 -15.94 -0.78 -6.27
C PRO A 78 -17.22 -1.56 -6.57
N GLN A 79 -18.12 -0.95 -7.33
CA GLN A 79 -19.35 -1.61 -7.80
C GLN A 79 -19.03 -2.69 -8.84
N GLY A 80 -19.96 -3.65 -9.00
CA GLY A 80 -19.86 -4.70 -10.01
C GLY A 80 -19.53 -6.08 -9.42
N PRO A 81 -19.46 -7.11 -10.30
CA PRO A 81 -19.22 -8.49 -9.89
C PRO A 81 -17.81 -8.68 -9.30
N LYS A 82 -17.69 -9.65 -8.40
CA LYS A 82 -16.37 -10.07 -7.88
C LYS A 82 -15.51 -10.62 -9.02
N GLY A 83 -14.24 -10.28 -9.04
CA GLY A 83 -13.29 -10.73 -10.04
C GLY A 83 -12.05 -9.83 -10.13
N ARG A 84 -11.18 -10.16 -11.09
CA ARG A 84 -9.89 -9.48 -11.25
C ARG A 84 -10.02 -7.97 -11.47
N GLU A 85 -10.95 -7.55 -12.31
CA GLU A 85 -11.15 -6.12 -12.60
C GLU A 85 -11.54 -5.33 -11.36
N ARG A 86 -12.44 -5.88 -10.55
CA ARG A 86 -12.85 -5.27 -9.28
C ARG A 86 -11.69 -5.23 -8.27
N VAL A 87 -10.85 -6.27 -8.22
CA VAL A 87 -9.62 -6.27 -7.40
C VAL A 87 -8.67 -5.18 -7.86
N VAL A 88 -8.42 -5.04 -9.16
CA VAL A 88 -7.56 -3.97 -9.71
C VAL A 88 -8.11 -2.59 -9.36
N ALA A 89 -9.42 -2.37 -9.56
CA ALA A 89 -10.06 -1.09 -9.22
C ALA A 89 -9.97 -0.79 -7.72
N HIS A 90 -10.20 -1.78 -6.86
CA HIS A 90 -10.12 -1.62 -5.40
C HIS A 90 -8.68 -1.39 -4.93
N THR A 91 -7.70 -2.04 -5.58
CA THR A 91 -6.28 -1.79 -5.35
C THR A 91 -5.91 -0.35 -5.68
N ARG A 92 -6.32 0.16 -6.84
CA ARG A 92 -6.08 1.56 -7.22
C ARG A 92 -6.77 2.54 -6.28
N ALA A 93 -7.94 2.20 -5.75
CA ALA A 93 -8.66 3.03 -4.80
C ALA A 93 -7.90 3.17 -3.47
N TRP A 94 -7.38 2.09 -2.87
CA TRP A 94 -6.61 2.21 -1.63
C TRP A 94 -5.27 2.92 -1.85
N VAL A 95 -4.64 2.78 -3.02
CA VAL A 95 -3.42 3.53 -3.36
C VAL A 95 -3.72 5.02 -3.47
N ALA A 96 -4.82 5.39 -4.11
CA ALA A 96 -5.24 6.79 -4.21
C ALA A 96 -5.53 7.41 -2.83
N GLU A 97 -6.09 6.64 -1.90
CA GLU A 97 -6.34 7.07 -0.52
C GLU A 97 -5.03 7.25 0.27
N LEU A 98 -4.06 6.38 0.07
CA LEU A 98 -2.77 6.41 0.78
C LEU A 98 -1.79 7.45 0.22
N GLY A 99 -1.81 7.67 -1.09
CA GLY A 99 -0.84 8.49 -1.82
C GLY A 99 -0.62 9.90 -1.25
N PRO A 100 -1.67 10.67 -0.92
CA PRO A 100 -1.52 12.01 -0.33
C PRO A 100 -0.73 12.02 0.98
N SER A 101 -0.99 11.06 1.87
CA SER A 101 -0.27 10.95 3.15
C SER A 101 1.21 10.61 2.94
N ILE A 102 1.52 9.71 1.99
CA ILE A 102 2.92 9.41 1.63
C ILE A 102 3.62 10.63 1.06
N ALA A 103 2.95 11.40 0.20
CA ALA A 103 3.54 12.60 -0.41
C ALA A 103 3.81 13.69 0.65
N GLU A 104 2.89 13.88 1.61
CA GLU A 104 3.02 14.85 2.69
C GLU A 104 4.11 14.47 3.71
N HIS A 105 4.23 13.17 4.01
CA HIS A 105 5.13 12.63 5.03
C HIS A 105 6.19 11.69 4.43
N ALA A 106 6.72 12.03 3.25
CA ALA A 106 7.65 11.16 2.51
C ALA A 106 8.92 10.79 3.30
N ALA A 107 9.37 11.66 4.21
CA ALA A 107 10.52 11.39 5.08
C ALA A 107 10.24 10.27 6.11
N ASP A 108 8.99 10.00 6.42
CA ASP A 108 8.56 8.98 7.39
C ASP A 108 8.24 7.63 6.70
N TRP A 109 8.16 7.63 5.36
CA TRP A 109 7.93 6.41 4.60
C TRP A 109 9.25 5.65 4.38
N HIS A 110 9.47 4.62 5.16
CA HIS A 110 10.72 3.85 5.18
C HIS A 110 10.87 2.88 4.00
N MET A 111 10.60 3.35 2.79
CA MET A 111 10.80 2.58 1.56
C MET A 111 12.24 2.74 1.07
N LEU A 112 13.12 1.81 1.48
CA LEU A 112 14.55 1.83 1.15
C LEU A 112 14.88 1.13 -0.17
N GLN A 113 13.88 0.67 -0.92
CA GLN A 113 14.04 -0.03 -2.19
C GLN A 113 13.31 0.75 -3.29
N PRO A 114 13.77 0.65 -4.55
CA PRO A 114 13.03 1.21 -5.68
C PRO A 114 11.60 0.68 -5.72
N VAL A 115 10.63 1.58 -5.79
CA VAL A 115 9.19 1.27 -5.85
C VAL A 115 8.55 1.86 -7.09
N PHE A 116 9.03 3.02 -7.54
CA PHE A 116 8.49 3.69 -8.72
C PHE A 116 9.08 3.09 -10.00
N ASP A 117 8.24 2.95 -11.03
CA ASP A 117 8.65 2.37 -12.32
C ASP A 117 9.85 3.08 -12.94
N ALA A 118 10.00 4.40 -12.73
CA ALA A 118 11.11 5.19 -13.20
C ALA A 118 12.48 4.82 -12.56
N ASP A 119 12.45 4.24 -11.37
CA ASP A 119 13.65 3.87 -10.60
C ASP A 119 14.02 2.38 -10.77
N LEU A 120 13.19 1.61 -11.49
CA LEU A 120 13.40 0.18 -11.67
C LEU A 120 14.33 -0.12 -12.87
N ASP A 121 15.21 -1.11 -12.69
CA ASP A 121 15.91 -1.77 -13.78
C ASP A 121 14.91 -2.63 -14.56
N GLN A 122 14.43 -2.11 -15.69
CA GLN A 122 13.40 -2.73 -16.52
C GLN A 122 13.85 -4.08 -17.09
N ASP A 123 15.13 -4.23 -17.45
CA ASP A 123 15.66 -5.49 -17.97
C ASP A 123 15.68 -6.58 -16.88
N ARG A 124 16.06 -6.19 -15.66
CA ARG A 124 16.02 -7.11 -14.52
C ARG A 124 14.60 -7.53 -14.17
N LEU A 125 13.66 -6.58 -14.20
CA LEU A 125 12.23 -6.84 -13.96
C LEU A 125 11.66 -7.80 -15.00
N ALA A 126 11.94 -7.57 -16.29
CA ALA A 126 11.49 -8.45 -17.38
C ALA A 126 12.05 -9.88 -17.23
N ARG A 127 13.33 -10.03 -16.87
CA ARG A 127 13.93 -11.35 -16.60
C ARG A 127 13.26 -12.05 -15.40
N SER A 128 12.90 -11.32 -14.35
CA SER A 128 12.20 -11.88 -13.19
C SER A 128 10.84 -12.42 -13.60
N HIS A 129 10.04 -11.63 -14.33
CA HIS A 129 8.71 -12.04 -14.79
C HIS A 129 8.77 -13.26 -15.73
N ALA A 130 9.79 -13.35 -16.60
CA ALA A 130 9.96 -14.49 -17.49
C ALA A 130 10.24 -15.80 -16.69
N ARG A 131 11.00 -15.73 -15.60
CA ARG A 131 11.26 -16.87 -14.72
C ARG A 131 9.98 -17.31 -13.98
N GLU A 132 9.22 -16.37 -13.42
CA GLU A 132 7.95 -16.67 -12.73
C GLU A 132 6.96 -17.41 -13.65
N GLN A 133 6.88 -17.02 -14.93
CA GLN A 133 6.03 -17.69 -15.93
C GLN A 133 6.48 -19.10 -16.27
N GLN A 134 7.78 -19.42 -16.14
CA GLN A 134 8.32 -20.75 -16.37
C GLN A 134 8.11 -21.69 -15.17
N GLU A 135 8.08 -21.13 -13.96
CA GLU A 135 7.91 -21.88 -12.72
C GLU A 135 6.44 -22.18 -12.39
N HIS A 136 5.50 -21.41 -12.98
CA HIS A 136 4.05 -21.53 -12.74
C HIS A 136 3.28 -21.51 -14.08
N PRO A 137 3.45 -22.58 -14.91
CA PRO A 137 2.79 -22.69 -16.22
C PRO A 137 1.28 -22.90 -16.15
#